data_50f0f69ad12147c88f610a683dc640aa
#
_entry.id   50f0f69ad12147c88f610a683dc640aa
#
_cell.length_a   1.000
_cell.length_b   1.000
_cell.length_c   1.000
_cell.angle_alpha   90.00
_cell.angle_beta   90.00
_cell.angle_gamma   90.00
#
_symmetry.space_group_name_H-M   'P 1'
#
loop_
_entity.id
_entity.type
_entity.pdbx_description
1 polymer ?
#
loop_
_entity_poly.entity_id
_entity_poly.type
_entity_poly.pdbx_seq_one_letter_code
_entity_poly.pdbx_strand_id
1 'polypeptide(L)'
;SVSLLGTIVKYLALTMLVPLIVAVVYGDDIWVFGASLMIALVAGIAFERLDPEPDIGPTEALLLVSLAWFGAAAVGAVPYLVAGYGTESTIGLDPSSTGALLGSVINALFESMSGFTTTGATVLGSISVEDHSHAIMLWRQLTQWLGGMGIIVLMIAILPELAVNGAELMQSEAPGPELQKLTPRI
;
A
#
# COMPACT_ATOMS: atom_id res chain seq x y z
N SER A 1 -15.40 -6.65 2.85
CA SER A 1 -13.93 -6.41 2.87
C SER A 1 -13.41 -5.69 1.62
N VAL A 2 -13.95 -6.01 0.43
CA VAL A 2 -13.51 -5.41 -0.85
C VAL A 2 -13.83 -3.91 -0.93
N SER A 3 -14.94 -3.48 -0.39
CA SER A 3 -15.36 -2.07 -0.34
C SER A 3 -14.35 -1.20 0.44
N LEU A 4 -13.86 -1.69 1.57
CA LEU A 4 -12.85 -0.97 2.36
C LEU A 4 -11.51 -0.87 1.62
N LEU A 5 -11.14 -1.91 0.86
CA LEU A 5 -9.98 -1.83 -0.03
C LEU A 5 -10.17 -0.71 -1.07
N GLY A 6 -11.39 -0.58 -1.63
CA GLY A 6 -11.75 0.51 -2.53
C GLY A 6 -11.56 1.89 -1.89
N THR A 7 -12.00 2.05 -0.64
CA THR A 7 -11.80 3.29 0.13
C THR A 7 -10.31 3.61 0.32
N ILE A 8 -9.50 2.61 0.69
CA ILE A 8 -8.04 2.78 0.83
C ILE A 8 -7.41 3.20 -0.50
N VAL A 9 -7.76 2.51 -1.59
CA VAL A 9 -7.27 2.82 -2.95
C VAL A 9 -7.63 4.25 -3.35
N LYS A 10 -8.84 4.68 -3.07
CA LYS A 10 -9.33 6.04 -3.37
C LYS A 10 -8.53 7.12 -2.61
N TYR A 11 -8.30 6.93 -1.31
CA TYR A 11 -7.48 7.86 -0.54
C TYR A 11 -6.02 7.85 -0.99
N LEU A 12 -5.47 6.69 -1.33
CA LEU A 12 -4.13 6.58 -1.90
C LEU A 12 -4.04 7.31 -3.26
N ALA A 13 -5.07 7.21 -4.11
CA ALA A 13 -5.12 7.95 -5.36
C ALA A 13 -5.01 9.47 -5.14
N LEU A 14 -5.66 10.01 -4.10
CA LEU A 14 -5.58 11.44 -3.80
C LEU A 14 -4.14 11.89 -3.46
N THR A 15 -3.29 11.02 -2.96
CA THR A 15 -1.88 11.37 -2.69
C THR A 15 -1.10 11.62 -3.98
N MET A 16 -1.56 11.10 -5.13
CA MET A 16 -0.97 11.38 -6.45
C MET A 16 -1.14 12.83 -6.90
N LEU A 17 -2.01 13.62 -6.24
CA LEU A 17 -2.12 15.04 -6.49
C LEU A 17 -0.81 15.78 -6.16
N VAL A 18 -0.04 15.30 -5.19
CA VAL A 18 1.22 15.93 -4.79
C VAL A 18 2.25 15.88 -5.92
N PRO A 19 2.62 14.68 -6.46
CA PRO A 19 3.51 14.63 -7.61
C PRO A 19 2.90 15.24 -8.88
N LEU A 20 1.57 15.25 -9.04
CA LEU A 20 0.92 15.95 -10.15
C LEU A 20 1.20 17.47 -10.10
N ILE A 21 1.10 18.09 -8.92
CA ILE A 21 1.45 19.50 -8.74
C ILE A 21 2.93 19.74 -9.06
N VAL A 22 3.82 18.85 -8.63
CA VAL A 22 5.24 18.93 -8.95
C VAL A 22 5.49 18.82 -10.46
N ALA A 23 4.80 17.89 -11.15
CA ALA A 23 4.88 17.79 -12.59
C ALA A 23 4.48 19.11 -13.30
N VAL A 24 3.44 19.79 -12.81
CA VAL A 24 3.04 21.11 -13.34
C VAL A 24 4.11 22.17 -13.09
N VAL A 25 4.71 22.19 -11.90
CA VAL A 25 5.70 23.21 -11.51
C VAL A 25 7.01 23.07 -12.28
N TYR A 26 7.47 21.84 -12.47
CA TYR A 26 8.74 21.56 -13.14
C TYR A 26 8.61 21.33 -14.66
N GLY A 27 7.37 21.24 -15.18
CA GLY A 27 7.12 20.99 -16.60
C GLY A 27 7.34 19.53 -16.99
N ASP A 28 7.22 18.61 -16.05
CA ASP A 28 7.24 17.16 -16.30
C ASP A 28 5.97 16.72 -17.03
N ASP A 29 5.92 15.44 -17.43
CA ASP A 29 4.77 14.85 -18.11
C ASP A 29 3.54 14.73 -17.18
N ILE A 30 2.71 15.78 -17.17
CA ILE A 30 1.50 15.92 -16.33
C ILE A 30 0.55 14.74 -16.53
N TRP A 31 0.47 14.21 -17.77
CA TRP A 31 -0.44 13.13 -18.11
C TRP A 31 -0.14 11.83 -17.34
N VAL A 32 1.11 11.59 -16.92
CA VAL A 32 1.52 10.41 -16.15
C VAL A 32 0.72 10.32 -14.84
N PHE A 33 0.74 11.37 -14.04
CA PHE A 33 0.02 11.39 -12.77
C PHE A 33 -1.48 11.69 -12.95
N GLY A 34 -1.87 12.44 -13.98
CA GLY A 34 -3.26 12.67 -14.34
C GLY A 34 -3.99 11.37 -14.71
N ALA A 35 -3.41 10.56 -15.59
CA ALA A 35 -3.96 9.26 -15.98
C ALA A 35 -3.93 8.27 -14.80
N SER A 36 -2.82 8.23 -14.05
CA SER A 36 -2.68 7.34 -12.89
C SER A 36 -3.72 7.64 -11.81
N LEU A 37 -3.95 8.91 -11.50
CA LEU A 37 -4.98 9.36 -10.56
C LEU A 37 -6.36 8.89 -11.01
N MET A 38 -6.70 9.08 -12.29
CA MET A 38 -8.00 8.68 -12.84
C MET A 38 -8.19 7.15 -12.78
N ILE A 39 -7.18 6.38 -13.17
CA ILE A 39 -7.21 4.91 -13.10
C ILE A 39 -7.43 4.45 -11.66
N ALA A 40 -6.67 4.99 -10.71
CA ALA A 40 -6.76 4.64 -9.31
C ALA A 40 -8.12 5.02 -8.69
N LEU A 41 -8.65 6.22 -9.02
CA LEU A 41 -9.98 6.65 -8.55
C LEU A 41 -11.09 5.76 -9.10
N VAL A 42 -11.06 5.44 -10.40
CA VAL A 42 -12.05 4.55 -11.01
C VAL A 42 -12.00 3.17 -10.37
N ALA A 43 -10.81 2.61 -10.17
CA ALA A 43 -10.64 1.33 -9.50
C ALA A 43 -11.15 1.37 -8.05
N GLY A 44 -10.81 2.41 -7.29
CA GLY A 44 -11.27 2.58 -5.91
C GLY A 44 -12.80 2.66 -5.81
N ILE A 45 -13.43 3.48 -6.66
CA ILE A 45 -14.90 3.61 -6.71
C ILE A 45 -15.56 2.30 -7.16
N ALA A 46 -14.96 1.57 -8.10
CA ALA A 46 -15.47 0.28 -8.53
C ALA A 46 -15.46 -0.74 -7.38
N PHE A 47 -14.37 -0.83 -6.63
CA PHE A 47 -14.27 -1.72 -5.47
C PHE A 47 -15.23 -1.33 -4.33
N GLU A 48 -15.44 -0.04 -4.07
CA GLU A 48 -16.42 0.41 -3.08
C GLU A 48 -17.84 -0.05 -3.40
N ARG A 49 -18.20 -0.17 -4.68
CA ARG A 49 -19.54 -0.57 -5.11
C ARG A 49 -19.81 -2.07 -5.07
N LEU A 50 -18.75 -2.89 -4.91
CA LEU A 50 -18.88 -4.36 -4.93
C LEU A 50 -19.47 -4.92 -3.63
N ASP A 51 -19.27 -4.25 -2.49
CA ASP A 51 -19.70 -4.72 -1.17
C ASP A 51 -20.02 -3.52 -0.27
N PRO A 52 -21.20 -2.94 -0.36
CA PRO A 52 -21.54 -1.69 0.32
C PRO A 52 -21.68 -1.81 1.85
N GLU A 53 -21.89 -3.00 2.40
CA GLU A 53 -22.04 -3.22 3.85
C GLU A 53 -21.08 -4.35 4.32
N PRO A 54 -19.80 -4.06 4.49
CA PRO A 54 -18.83 -5.07 4.90
C PRO A 54 -19.03 -5.44 6.38
N ASP A 55 -19.37 -6.69 6.65
CA ASP A 55 -19.24 -7.29 7.98
C ASP A 55 -17.80 -7.75 8.19
N ILE A 56 -17.13 -7.26 9.24
CA ILE A 56 -15.69 -7.49 9.44
C ILE A 56 -15.46 -8.22 10.75
N GLY A 57 -15.17 -9.52 10.64
CA GLY A 57 -14.61 -10.29 11.73
C GLY A 57 -13.08 -10.09 11.87
N PRO A 58 -12.47 -10.61 12.96
CA PRO A 58 -11.01 -10.49 13.17
C PRO A 58 -10.17 -11.10 12.05
N THR A 59 -10.61 -12.21 11.47
CA THR A 59 -9.92 -12.88 10.35
C THR A 59 -9.99 -12.05 9.09
N GLU A 60 -11.16 -11.46 8.79
CA GLU A 60 -11.35 -10.57 7.66
C GLU A 60 -10.53 -9.29 7.80
N ALA A 61 -10.35 -8.78 9.02
CA ALA A 61 -9.51 -7.62 9.28
C ALA A 61 -8.04 -7.88 8.93
N LEU A 62 -7.48 -9.02 9.34
CA LEU A 62 -6.09 -9.41 9.00
C LEU A 62 -5.92 -9.59 7.48
N LEU A 63 -6.89 -10.22 6.83
CA LEU A 63 -6.88 -10.42 5.39
C LEU A 63 -6.98 -9.07 4.65
N LEU A 64 -7.83 -8.16 5.14
CA LEU A 64 -7.96 -6.80 4.60
C LEU A 64 -6.63 -6.04 4.67
N VAL A 65 -5.92 -6.09 5.81
CA VAL A 65 -4.61 -5.45 5.96
C VAL A 65 -3.62 -6.00 4.94
N SER A 66 -3.56 -7.32 4.78
CA SER A 66 -2.67 -7.95 3.80
C SER A 66 -3.02 -7.51 2.36
N LEU A 67 -4.30 -7.55 2.01
CA LEU A 67 -4.78 -7.11 0.69
C LEU A 67 -4.56 -5.61 0.46
N ALA A 68 -4.62 -4.79 1.51
CA ALA A 68 -4.37 -3.36 1.42
C ALA A 68 -2.92 -3.07 0.99
N TRP A 69 -1.93 -3.82 1.49
CA TRP A 69 -0.54 -3.68 1.05
C TRP A 69 -0.35 -4.06 -0.42
N PHE A 70 -0.94 -5.18 -0.87
CA PHE A 70 -0.91 -5.55 -2.29
C PHE A 70 -1.66 -4.56 -3.16
N GLY A 71 -2.82 -4.09 -2.70
CA GLY A 71 -3.61 -3.06 -3.39
C GLY A 71 -2.85 -1.73 -3.50
N ALA A 72 -2.20 -1.30 -2.43
CA ALA A 72 -1.36 -0.10 -2.44
C ALA A 72 -0.19 -0.24 -3.43
N ALA A 73 0.48 -1.40 -3.44
CA ALA A 73 1.56 -1.67 -4.39
C ALA A 73 1.06 -1.68 -5.84
N ALA A 74 -0.10 -2.30 -6.12
CA ALA A 74 -0.68 -2.34 -7.46
C ALA A 74 -1.05 -0.94 -7.95
N VAL A 75 -1.72 -0.14 -7.13
CA VAL A 75 -2.08 1.25 -7.45
C VAL A 75 -0.85 2.13 -7.57
N GLY A 76 0.11 1.99 -6.65
CA GLY A 76 1.35 2.75 -6.68
C GLY A 76 2.28 2.41 -7.84
N ALA A 77 2.10 1.24 -8.47
CA ALA A 77 2.81 0.86 -9.69
C ALA A 77 2.30 1.58 -10.95
N VAL A 78 1.05 2.08 -10.92
CA VAL A 78 0.44 2.69 -12.11
C VAL A 78 1.25 3.88 -12.65
N PRO A 79 1.74 4.85 -11.84
CA PRO A 79 2.57 5.93 -12.36
C PRO A 79 3.84 5.45 -13.07
N TYR A 80 4.49 4.41 -12.55
CA TYR A 80 5.68 3.83 -13.18
C TYR A 80 5.35 3.20 -14.54
N LEU A 81 4.24 2.45 -14.63
CA LEU A 81 3.79 1.84 -15.87
C LEU A 81 3.41 2.91 -16.92
N VAL A 82 2.67 3.93 -16.50
CA VAL A 82 2.26 5.03 -17.38
C VAL A 82 3.47 5.84 -17.85
N ALA A 83 4.48 6.01 -17.00
CA ALA A 83 5.75 6.66 -17.37
C ALA A 83 6.65 5.79 -18.26
N GLY A 84 6.26 4.55 -18.56
CA GLY A 84 7.02 3.65 -19.42
C GLY A 84 8.20 2.95 -18.73
N TYR A 85 8.18 2.84 -17.40
CA TYR A 85 9.18 2.06 -16.67
C TYR A 85 9.13 0.60 -17.11
N GLY A 86 10.31 0.05 -17.38
CA GLY A 86 10.41 -1.31 -17.89
C GLY A 86 10.47 -1.40 -19.41
N THR A 87 10.50 -0.27 -20.11
CA THR A 87 10.81 -0.22 -21.54
C THR A 87 12.33 -0.35 -21.78
N GLU A 88 12.72 -0.50 -23.04
CA GLU A 88 14.08 -0.77 -23.50
C GLU A 88 15.16 0.12 -22.86
N SER A 89 14.85 1.39 -22.63
CA SER A 89 15.78 2.35 -22.03
C SER A 89 16.08 2.11 -20.56
N THR A 90 15.19 1.42 -19.85
CA THR A 90 15.29 1.24 -18.39
C THR A 90 15.84 -0.14 -18.00
N ILE A 91 15.63 -1.18 -18.83
CA ILE A 91 15.95 -2.58 -18.47
C ILE A 91 16.64 -3.36 -19.59
N GLY A 92 16.80 -2.79 -20.79
CA GLY A 92 17.41 -3.46 -21.94
C GLY A 92 16.56 -4.61 -22.51
N LEU A 93 15.24 -4.60 -22.29
CA LEU A 93 14.31 -5.56 -22.88
C LEU A 93 13.74 -5.05 -24.19
N ASP A 94 13.58 -5.94 -25.17
CA ASP A 94 12.93 -5.62 -26.43
C ASP A 94 11.42 -5.31 -26.21
N PRO A 95 10.95 -4.05 -26.45
CA PRO A 95 9.58 -3.68 -26.18
C PRO A 95 8.55 -4.40 -27.04
N SER A 96 8.97 -5.07 -28.12
CA SER A 96 8.08 -5.87 -28.98
C SER A 96 7.77 -7.26 -28.44
N SER A 97 8.48 -7.72 -27.40
CA SER A 97 8.28 -9.05 -26.83
C SER A 97 7.25 -9.06 -25.69
N THR A 98 6.45 -10.15 -25.60
CA THR A 98 5.54 -10.36 -24.47
C THR A 98 6.30 -10.38 -23.13
N GLY A 99 7.57 -10.82 -23.15
CA GLY A 99 8.45 -10.80 -21.99
C GLY A 99 8.77 -9.40 -21.50
N ALA A 100 8.90 -8.42 -22.40
CA ALA A 100 9.13 -7.02 -22.03
C ALA A 100 7.92 -6.41 -21.27
N LEU A 101 6.70 -6.68 -21.75
CA LEU A 101 5.49 -6.19 -21.08
C LEU A 101 5.36 -6.78 -19.67
N LEU A 102 5.57 -8.08 -19.53
CA LEU A 102 5.53 -8.74 -18.22
C LEU A 102 6.65 -8.21 -17.31
N GLY A 103 7.85 -8.02 -17.84
CA GLY A 103 8.97 -7.41 -17.14
C GLY A 103 8.66 -6.01 -16.63
N SER A 104 8.02 -5.17 -17.45
CA SER A 104 7.61 -3.82 -17.07
C SER A 104 6.63 -3.83 -15.89
N VAL A 105 5.63 -4.72 -15.94
CA VAL A 105 4.65 -4.86 -14.84
C VAL A 105 5.32 -5.33 -13.56
N ILE A 106 6.18 -6.35 -13.63
CA ILE A 106 6.90 -6.88 -12.46
C ILE A 106 7.81 -5.80 -11.85
N ASN A 107 8.54 -5.05 -12.67
CA ASN A 107 9.46 -4.02 -12.19
C ASN A 107 8.71 -2.83 -11.57
N ALA A 108 7.60 -2.40 -12.17
CA ALA A 108 6.77 -1.35 -11.59
C ALA A 108 6.15 -1.77 -10.26
N LEU A 109 5.67 -3.02 -10.17
CA LEU A 109 5.18 -3.59 -8.92
C LEU A 109 6.29 -3.71 -7.87
N PHE A 110 7.50 -4.13 -8.27
CA PHE A 110 8.65 -4.21 -7.38
C PHE A 110 9.01 -2.85 -6.81
N GLU A 111 9.14 -1.83 -7.66
CA GLU A 111 9.48 -0.47 -7.25
C GLU A 111 8.42 0.10 -6.29
N SER A 112 7.15 -0.08 -6.59
CA SER A 112 6.03 0.34 -5.75
C SER A 112 6.00 -0.41 -4.42
N MET A 113 6.09 -1.75 -4.43
CA MET A 113 6.11 -2.57 -3.22
C MET A 113 7.30 -2.21 -2.35
N SER A 114 8.50 -2.06 -2.93
CA SER A 114 9.71 -1.63 -2.23
C SER A 114 9.54 -0.26 -1.57
N GLY A 115 8.83 0.66 -2.21
CA GLY A 115 8.45 1.95 -1.63
C GLY A 115 7.56 1.77 -0.40
N PHE A 116 6.39 1.18 -0.56
CA PHE A 116 5.41 1.04 0.53
C PHE A 116 5.90 0.18 1.69
N THR A 117 6.72 -0.84 1.44
CA THR A 117 7.33 -1.65 2.51
C THR A 117 8.55 -0.99 3.15
N THR A 118 8.92 0.22 2.71
CA THR A 118 10.10 0.96 3.18
C THR A 118 11.42 0.21 2.99
N THR A 119 11.45 -0.75 2.08
CA THR A 119 12.64 -1.56 1.75
C THR A 119 13.73 -0.71 1.08
N GLY A 120 13.32 0.21 0.19
CA GLY A 120 14.23 1.12 -0.51
C GLY A 120 15.03 0.48 -1.64
N ALA A 121 14.86 -0.82 -1.91
CA ALA A 121 15.46 -1.49 -3.06
C ALA A 121 14.88 -0.93 -4.38
N THR A 122 15.68 -0.92 -5.44
CA THR A 122 15.27 -0.35 -6.72
C THR A 122 15.74 -1.20 -7.89
N VAL A 123 14.94 -1.22 -8.94
CA VAL A 123 15.29 -1.76 -10.27
C VAL A 123 15.78 -0.66 -11.21
N LEU A 124 15.79 0.60 -10.76
CA LEU A 124 16.28 1.74 -11.56
C LEU A 124 17.81 1.69 -11.63
N GLY A 125 18.36 1.91 -12.83
CA GLY A 125 19.81 1.98 -13.04
C GLY A 125 20.46 3.20 -12.41
N SER A 126 19.70 4.30 -12.28
CA SER A 126 20.11 5.54 -11.61
C SER A 126 18.95 6.13 -10.84
N ILE A 127 19.25 6.85 -9.76
CA ILE A 127 18.26 7.59 -8.98
C ILE A 127 18.57 9.07 -9.16
N SER A 128 18.16 9.64 -10.29
CA SER A 128 18.37 11.05 -10.60
C SER A 128 17.11 11.67 -11.23
N VAL A 129 16.92 12.95 -11.01
CA VAL A 129 15.84 13.71 -11.66
C VAL A 129 16.17 14.00 -13.14
N GLU A 130 17.43 13.87 -13.54
CA GLU A 130 17.89 14.07 -14.92
C GLU A 130 17.47 12.90 -15.83
N ASP A 131 17.51 11.67 -15.28
CA ASP A 131 17.11 10.45 -15.99
C ASP A 131 15.62 10.14 -15.81
N HIS A 132 15.03 10.68 -14.76
CA HIS A 132 13.62 10.48 -14.40
C HIS A 132 12.99 11.84 -14.10
N SER A 133 11.65 11.94 -14.17
CA SER A 133 10.97 13.19 -13.84
C SER A 133 11.02 13.49 -12.33
N HIS A 134 10.97 14.78 -11.96
CA HIS A 134 10.86 15.21 -10.56
C HIS A 134 9.63 14.58 -9.89
N ALA A 135 8.53 14.48 -10.61
CA ALA A 135 7.28 13.91 -10.13
C ALA A 135 7.42 12.41 -9.81
N ILE A 136 8.10 11.62 -10.64
CA ILE A 136 8.36 10.19 -10.39
C ILE A 136 9.33 10.02 -9.20
N MET A 137 10.39 10.81 -9.13
CA MET A 137 11.31 10.75 -8.00
C MET A 137 10.63 11.13 -6.69
N LEU A 138 9.75 12.15 -6.70
CA LEU A 138 8.94 12.48 -5.55
C LEU A 138 7.96 11.35 -5.19
N TRP A 139 7.30 10.74 -6.19
CA TRP A 139 6.39 9.62 -5.95
C TRP A 139 7.08 8.47 -5.25
N ARG A 140 8.28 8.13 -5.69
CA ARG A 140 9.11 7.10 -5.05
C ARG A 140 9.37 7.38 -3.58
N GLN A 141 9.71 8.62 -3.21
CA GLN A 141 9.93 9.01 -1.82
C GLN A 141 8.61 9.07 -1.02
N LEU A 142 7.54 9.55 -1.66
CA LEU A 142 6.23 9.66 -1.03
C LEU A 142 5.65 8.30 -0.66
N THR A 143 5.81 7.29 -1.51
CA THR A 143 5.39 5.91 -1.20
C THR A 143 6.12 5.35 0.02
N GLN A 144 7.43 5.61 0.18
CA GLN A 144 8.18 5.21 1.37
C GLN A 144 7.67 5.91 2.64
N TRP A 145 7.38 7.20 2.53
CA TRP A 145 6.83 7.95 3.66
C TRP A 145 5.43 7.48 4.05
N LEU A 146 4.55 7.26 3.08
CA LEU A 146 3.20 6.72 3.29
C LEU A 146 3.25 5.32 3.90
N GLY A 147 4.13 4.46 3.40
CA GLY A 147 4.31 3.12 3.93
C GLY A 147 4.82 3.11 5.36
N GLY A 148 5.80 3.95 5.68
CA GLY A 148 6.30 4.12 7.06
C GLY A 148 5.21 4.57 8.02
N MET A 149 4.37 5.53 7.63
CA MET A 149 3.21 5.93 8.43
C MET A 149 2.18 4.81 8.56
N GLY A 150 1.92 4.06 7.48
CA GLY A 150 1.00 2.93 7.48
C GLY A 150 1.40 1.86 8.48
N ILE A 151 2.69 1.53 8.58
CA ILE A 151 3.22 0.58 9.59
C ILE A 151 2.97 1.10 11.01
N ILE A 152 3.22 2.38 11.28
CA ILE A 152 3.01 2.97 12.61
C ILE A 152 1.53 2.90 13.00
N VAL A 153 0.63 3.27 12.09
CA VAL A 153 -0.82 3.20 12.33
C VAL A 153 -1.27 1.77 12.60
N LEU A 154 -0.77 0.82 11.82
CA LEU A 154 -1.08 -0.60 12.00
C LEU A 154 -0.60 -1.12 13.36
N MET A 155 0.61 -0.76 13.78
CA MET A 155 1.14 -1.15 15.08
C MET A 155 0.31 -0.58 16.23
N ILE A 156 -0.12 0.68 16.15
CA ILE A 156 -0.99 1.30 17.17
C ILE A 156 -2.35 0.60 17.21
N ALA A 157 -2.88 0.15 16.10
CA ALA A 157 -4.15 -0.56 16.04
C ALA A 157 -4.07 -1.98 16.61
N ILE A 158 -2.99 -2.72 16.33
CA ILE A 158 -2.86 -4.16 16.68
C ILE A 158 -2.32 -4.36 18.11
N LEU A 159 -1.40 -3.52 18.59
CA LEU A 159 -0.75 -3.69 19.90
C LEU A 159 -1.74 -3.82 21.07
N PRO A 160 -2.81 -3.02 21.18
CA PRO A 160 -3.78 -3.16 22.27
C PRO A 160 -4.49 -4.51 22.24
N GLU A 161 -4.87 -5.01 21.07
CA GLU A 161 -5.56 -6.31 20.93
C GLU A 161 -4.64 -7.48 21.31
N LEU A 162 -3.37 -7.42 20.93
CA LEU A 162 -2.38 -8.43 21.34
C LEU A 162 -2.12 -8.42 22.83
N ALA A 163 -2.12 -7.24 23.46
CA ALA A 163 -1.91 -7.12 24.91
C ALA A 163 -3.09 -7.70 25.69
N VAL A 164 -4.32 -7.49 25.27
CA VAL A 164 -5.52 -8.05 25.89
C VAL A 164 -5.53 -9.58 25.78
N ASN A 165 -5.32 -10.10 24.57
CA ASN A 165 -5.29 -11.53 24.31
C ASN A 165 -4.13 -12.21 25.05
N GLY A 166 -2.97 -11.56 25.18
CA GLY A 166 -1.83 -12.06 25.96
C GLY A 166 -2.13 -12.16 27.46
N ALA A 167 -2.84 -11.20 28.02
CA ALA A 167 -3.25 -11.22 29.43
C ALA A 167 -4.30 -12.32 29.71
N GLU A 168 -5.25 -12.52 28.80
CA GLU A 168 -6.25 -13.60 28.91
C GLU A 168 -5.60 -14.99 28.78
N LEU A 169 -4.65 -15.17 27.85
CA LEU A 169 -3.88 -16.40 27.71
C LEU A 169 -3.04 -16.68 28.96
N MET A 170 -2.37 -15.68 29.52
CA MET A 170 -1.62 -15.84 30.78
C MET A 170 -2.54 -16.19 31.97
N GLN A 171 -3.76 -15.65 32.02
CA GLN A 171 -4.74 -16.01 33.03
C GLN A 171 -5.28 -17.42 32.84
N SER A 172 -5.44 -17.91 31.62
CA SER A 172 -5.91 -19.27 31.34
C SER A 172 -4.84 -20.33 31.58
N GLU A 173 -3.56 -19.99 31.46
CA GLU A 173 -2.42 -20.89 31.67
C GLU A 173 -1.84 -20.84 33.10
N ALA A 174 -2.15 -19.79 33.86
CA ALA A 174 -1.74 -19.72 35.25
C ALA A 174 -2.59 -20.66 36.09
N PRO A 175 -2.05 -21.75 36.66
CA PRO A 175 -2.76 -22.59 37.62
C PRO A 175 -2.90 -21.83 38.94
N GLY A 176 -3.78 -20.82 38.94
CA GLY A 176 -4.14 -20.09 40.13
C GLY A 176 -5.21 -20.88 40.91
N PRO A 177 -5.14 -20.97 42.24
CA PRO A 177 -6.25 -21.51 43.02
C PRO A 177 -7.47 -20.61 42.77
N GLU A 178 -8.56 -21.19 42.31
CA GLU A 178 -9.86 -20.54 42.34
C GLU A 178 -10.08 -19.99 43.75
N LEU A 179 -9.96 -18.68 43.91
CA LEU A 179 -10.42 -18.01 45.12
C LEU A 179 -11.96 -18.13 45.13
N GLN A 180 -12.45 -19.28 45.54
CA GLN A 180 -13.82 -19.37 45.98
C GLN A 180 -14.01 -18.30 47.05
N LYS A 181 -14.77 -17.27 46.72
CA LYS A 181 -15.26 -16.33 47.71
C LYS A 181 -16.03 -17.13 48.75
N LEU A 182 -15.36 -17.45 49.81
CA LEU A 182 -16.03 -17.88 51.05
C LEU A 182 -16.77 -16.63 51.54
N THR A 183 -18.02 -16.54 51.17
CA THR A 183 -18.95 -15.57 51.76
C THR A 183 -19.25 -16.10 53.16
N PRO A 184 -18.90 -15.39 54.25
CA PRO A 184 -19.38 -15.76 55.57
C PRO A 184 -20.90 -15.49 55.59
N ARG A 185 -21.70 -16.51 55.69
CA ARG A 185 -23.08 -16.37 56.15
C ARG A 185 -23.04 -16.18 57.66
N ILE A 186 -23.46 -15.03 58.13
CA ILE A 186 -24.01 -14.77 59.44
C ILE A 186 -25.49 -14.48 59.25
#